data_1414993833aa1245edb75b865983166e
#
_entry.id   1414993833aa1245edb75b865983166e
#
_cell.length_a   1.000
_cell.length_b   1.000
_cell.length_c   1.000
_cell.angle_alpha   90.00
_cell.angle_beta   90.00
_cell.angle_gamma   90.00
#
_symmetry.space_group_name_H-M   'P 1'
#
loop_
_entity.id
_entity.type
_entity.pdbx_description
1 polymer ?
#
loop_
_entity_poly.entity_id
_entity_poly.type
_entity_poly.pdbx_seq_one_letter_code
_entity_poly.pdbx_strand_id
1 'polypeptide(L)'
;MAPSKQADFLRALYQDWTDRMVADPNLSIANLRSMFDEWGQPALEPENVCYKSDRLGGVEAIWALPVGADNSRAIVYTHGGGFAVGSADSHRKLAGHLAKALNVTAVVLHYRRAPEHPFPAQIEDAVAAYKALLEKGFDATKLSTAGDSAGGNLAIASALKMRDLRLPLPGSVIAFSPWLDMALRGATLETNSTTDALVGRGILEAMAGMFLGSKTVPRDPLANPLENDFKGFPPLYLNAGGDETLLSDSETLHAKAKAQGVKTVLSVVPGMQHVFPALSGRAPEADEELGRIAAWYESLCFGHTHRQLRCGTNPTRS
;
A
#
# COMPACT_ATOMS: atom_id res chain seq x y z
N MET A 1 19.40 -6.80 13.55
CA MET A 1 19.82 -8.17 13.14
C MET A 1 20.17 -8.12 11.67
N ALA A 2 21.07 -8.99 11.19
CA ALA A 2 21.29 -9.11 9.75
C ALA A 2 20.06 -9.73 9.09
N PRO A 3 19.74 -9.36 7.82
CA PRO A 3 18.66 -9.97 7.06
C PRO A 3 18.77 -11.49 7.00
N SER A 4 17.63 -12.18 6.95
CA SER A 4 17.62 -13.62 6.73
C SER A 4 18.08 -13.96 5.30
N LYS A 5 18.57 -15.19 5.09
CA LYS A 5 18.90 -15.65 3.73
C LYS A 5 17.70 -15.66 2.79
N GLN A 6 16.49 -15.78 3.33
CA GLN A 6 15.26 -15.72 2.55
C GLN A 6 14.99 -14.30 2.01
N ALA A 7 15.45 -13.27 2.71
CA ALA A 7 15.35 -11.88 2.23
C ALA A 7 16.18 -11.63 0.95
N ASP A 8 17.27 -12.39 0.75
CA ASP A 8 18.11 -12.29 -0.46
C ASP A 8 17.34 -12.61 -1.74
N PHE A 9 16.25 -13.38 -1.66
CA PHE A 9 15.42 -13.71 -2.82
C PHE A 9 14.87 -12.46 -3.50
N LEU A 10 14.33 -11.52 -2.73
CA LEU A 10 13.76 -10.28 -3.28
C LEU A 10 14.84 -9.39 -3.89
N ARG A 11 15.98 -9.26 -3.21
CA ARG A 11 17.12 -8.50 -3.71
C ARG A 11 17.63 -9.07 -5.04
N ALA A 12 17.74 -10.41 -5.13
CA ALA A 12 18.20 -11.08 -6.36
C ALA A 12 17.21 -10.88 -7.52
N LEU A 13 15.90 -10.97 -7.26
CA LEU A 13 14.86 -10.71 -8.25
C LEU A 13 14.92 -9.25 -8.75
N TYR A 14 15.07 -8.30 -7.85
CA TYR A 14 15.15 -6.88 -8.18
C TYR A 14 16.41 -6.55 -8.98
N GLN A 15 17.54 -7.17 -8.63
CA GLN A 15 18.77 -7.02 -9.39
C GLN A 15 18.63 -7.59 -10.80
N ASP A 16 18.01 -8.77 -10.97
CA ASP A 16 17.74 -9.33 -12.29
C ASP A 16 16.88 -8.40 -13.15
N TRP A 17 15.83 -7.81 -12.60
CA TRP A 17 15.01 -6.84 -13.34
C TRP A 17 15.80 -5.59 -13.71
N THR A 18 16.61 -5.08 -12.81
CA THR A 18 17.47 -3.93 -13.08
C THR A 18 18.45 -4.24 -14.19
N ASP A 19 19.11 -5.39 -14.15
CA ASP A 19 20.05 -5.84 -15.19
C ASP A 19 19.35 -6.00 -16.55
N ARG A 20 18.15 -6.55 -16.58
CA ARG A 20 17.33 -6.70 -17.81
C ARG A 20 16.90 -5.33 -18.38
N MET A 21 16.52 -4.37 -17.54
CA MET A 21 16.21 -2.99 -17.97
C MET A 21 17.44 -2.25 -18.50
N VAL A 22 18.60 -2.46 -17.88
CA VAL A 22 19.88 -1.86 -18.34
C VAL A 22 20.30 -2.49 -19.67
N ALA A 23 20.12 -3.79 -19.84
CA ALA A 23 20.48 -4.51 -21.08
C ALA A 23 19.62 -4.11 -22.27
N ASP A 24 18.35 -3.74 -22.06
CA ASP A 24 17.43 -3.25 -23.08
C ASP A 24 16.72 -1.96 -22.62
N PRO A 25 17.34 -0.78 -22.80
CA PRO A 25 16.74 0.49 -22.42
C PRO A 25 15.50 0.89 -23.23
N ASN A 26 15.18 0.13 -24.28
CA ASN A 26 13.99 0.33 -25.13
C ASN A 26 12.89 -0.69 -24.87
N LEU A 27 12.90 -1.37 -23.71
CA LEU A 27 11.84 -2.30 -23.34
C LEU A 27 10.45 -1.67 -23.53
N SER A 28 9.61 -2.34 -24.32
CA SER A 28 8.22 -1.91 -24.47
C SER A 28 7.47 -1.99 -23.14
N ILE A 29 6.43 -1.17 -22.99
CA ILE A 29 5.58 -1.23 -21.79
C ILE A 29 4.95 -2.64 -21.60
N ALA A 30 4.67 -3.36 -22.68
CA ALA A 30 4.16 -4.73 -22.60
C ALA A 30 5.22 -5.69 -22.01
N ASN A 31 6.47 -5.57 -22.43
CA ASN A 31 7.57 -6.38 -21.90
C ASN A 31 7.89 -6.02 -20.44
N LEU A 32 7.85 -4.73 -20.08
CA LEU A 32 7.96 -4.28 -18.69
C LEU A 32 6.85 -4.89 -17.83
N ARG A 33 5.60 -4.87 -18.29
CA ARG A 33 4.49 -5.48 -17.56
C ARG A 33 4.68 -6.97 -17.36
N SER A 34 5.08 -7.70 -18.39
CA SER A 34 5.35 -9.15 -18.29
C SER A 34 6.48 -9.43 -17.29
N MET A 35 7.54 -8.61 -17.26
CA MET A 35 8.62 -8.73 -16.30
C MET A 35 8.14 -8.47 -14.87
N PHE A 36 7.39 -7.39 -14.64
CA PHE A 36 6.90 -7.04 -13.31
C PHE A 36 5.75 -7.93 -12.82
N ASP A 37 5.09 -8.71 -13.69
CA ASP A 37 4.13 -9.75 -13.25
C ASP A 37 4.84 -10.89 -12.50
N GLU A 38 6.18 -11.02 -12.63
CA GLU A 38 7.00 -11.91 -11.80
C GLU A 38 6.95 -11.53 -10.31
N TRP A 39 6.44 -10.36 -9.94
CA TRP A 39 6.18 -9.96 -8.55
C TRP A 39 5.23 -10.90 -7.78
N GLY A 40 4.53 -11.77 -8.49
CA GLY A 40 3.81 -12.88 -7.88
C GLY A 40 4.70 -14.00 -7.32
N GLN A 41 6.02 -14.02 -7.61
CA GLN A 41 6.92 -15.10 -7.21
C GLN A 41 7.46 -15.00 -5.76
N PRO A 42 7.79 -13.81 -5.21
CA PRO A 42 8.35 -13.68 -3.87
C PRO A 42 7.48 -14.28 -2.77
N ALA A 43 6.18 -13.93 -2.73
CA ALA A 43 5.26 -14.50 -1.74
C ALA A 43 4.94 -15.97 -2.04
N LEU A 44 4.91 -16.79 -1.00
CA LEU A 44 4.28 -18.12 -1.08
C LEU A 44 2.75 -17.97 -1.17
N GLU A 45 2.08 -19.00 -1.68
CA GLU A 45 0.61 -19.02 -1.69
C GLU A 45 0.09 -19.06 -0.24
N PRO A 46 -0.75 -18.11 0.20
CA PRO A 46 -1.27 -18.14 1.56
C PRO A 46 -2.23 -19.32 1.74
N GLU A 47 -1.97 -20.14 2.75
CA GLU A 47 -2.85 -21.25 3.09
C GLU A 47 -4.23 -20.78 3.53
N ASN A 48 -5.28 -21.51 3.13
CA ASN A 48 -6.68 -21.22 3.48
C ASN A 48 -7.18 -19.85 3.01
N VAL A 49 -6.68 -19.36 1.88
CA VAL A 49 -7.19 -18.19 1.18
C VAL A 49 -7.67 -18.60 -0.20
N CYS A 50 -8.96 -18.35 -0.48
CA CYS A 50 -9.55 -18.53 -1.81
C CYS A 50 -9.53 -17.22 -2.58
N TYR A 51 -9.40 -17.30 -3.90
CA TYR A 51 -9.45 -16.13 -4.78
C TYR A 51 -10.64 -16.20 -5.73
N LYS A 52 -11.30 -15.06 -5.91
CA LYS A 52 -12.43 -14.95 -6.83
C LYS A 52 -12.29 -13.65 -7.64
N SER A 53 -12.29 -13.77 -8.96
CA SER A 53 -12.37 -12.60 -9.84
C SER A 53 -13.81 -12.07 -9.90
N ASP A 54 -13.98 -10.75 -9.81
CA ASP A 54 -15.26 -10.06 -9.87
C ASP A 54 -15.04 -8.60 -10.29
N ARG A 55 -16.09 -7.82 -10.37
CA ARG A 55 -16.02 -6.36 -10.56
C ARG A 55 -16.55 -5.63 -9.33
N LEU A 56 -15.89 -4.54 -8.99
CA LEU A 56 -16.30 -3.67 -7.88
C LEU A 56 -16.28 -2.21 -8.34
N GLY A 57 -17.43 -1.54 -8.32
CA GLY A 57 -17.53 -0.16 -8.82
C GLY A 57 -17.16 0.00 -10.30
N GLY A 58 -17.36 -1.06 -11.12
CA GLY A 58 -16.97 -1.07 -12.52
C GLY A 58 -15.50 -1.47 -12.76
N VAL A 59 -14.68 -1.60 -11.72
CA VAL A 59 -13.26 -1.98 -11.79
C VAL A 59 -13.13 -3.51 -11.63
N GLU A 60 -12.34 -4.15 -12.49
CA GLU A 60 -11.99 -5.56 -12.32
C GLU A 60 -11.16 -5.74 -11.05
N ALA A 61 -11.40 -6.84 -10.32
CA ALA A 61 -10.76 -7.07 -9.03
C ALA A 61 -10.64 -8.55 -8.70
N ILE A 62 -9.67 -8.88 -7.87
CA ILE A 62 -9.52 -10.20 -7.28
C ILE A 62 -9.85 -10.09 -5.79
N TRP A 63 -10.85 -10.85 -5.35
CA TRP A 63 -11.20 -11.01 -3.95
C TRP A 63 -10.34 -12.11 -3.33
N ALA A 64 -9.58 -11.77 -2.30
CA ALA A 64 -8.87 -12.72 -1.45
C ALA A 64 -9.72 -12.97 -0.20
N LEU A 65 -10.15 -14.20 -0.02
CA LEU A 65 -11.15 -14.66 0.94
C LEU A 65 -10.53 -15.67 1.90
N PRO A 66 -9.94 -15.24 3.03
CA PRO A 66 -9.44 -16.17 4.04
C PRO A 66 -10.59 -16.97 4.67
N VAL A 67 -10.37 -18.25 4.92
CA VAL A 67 -11.35 -19.11 5.60
C VAL A 67 -11.58 -18.60 7.03
N GLY A 68 -12.84 -18.33 7.37
CA GLY A 68 -13.24 -17.83 8.69
C GLY A 68 -13.08 -16.32 8.89
N ALA A 69 -12.72 -15.58 7.84
CA ALA A 69 -12.58 -14.12 7.93
C ALA A 69 -13.90 -13.41 8.31
N ASP A 70 -13.77 -12.27 8.97
CA ASP A 70 -14.89 -11.37 9.23
C ASP A 70 -15.30 -10.66 7.94
N ASN A 71 -16.33 -11.20 7.28
CA ASN A 71 -16.86 -10.67 6.02
C ASN A 71 -17.57 -9.30 6.16
N SER A 72 -17.70 -8.76 7.37
CA SER A 72 -18.17 -7.39 7.58
C SER A 72 -17.07 -6.35 7.42
N ARG A 73 -15.80 -6.78 7.24
CA ARG A 73 -14.60 -5.96 7.08
C ARG A 73 -13.94 -6.24 5.74
N ALA A 74 -13.42 -5.20 5.11
CA ALA A 74 -12.71 -5.37 3.85
C ALA A 74 -11.57 -4.37 3.68
N ILE A 75 -10.57 -4.79 2.91
CA ILE A 75 -9.46 -3.95 2.46
C ILE A 75 -9.61 -3.73 0.95
N VAL A 76 -9.61 -2.47 0.51
CA VAL A 76 -9.37 -2.13 -0.89
C VAL A 76 -7.86 -2.06 -1.09
N TYR A 77 -7.30 -3.02 -1.81
CA TYR A 77 -5.85 -3.10 -2.06
C TYR A 77 -5.51 -2.61 -3.46
N THR A 78 -4.56 -1.67 -3.52
CA THR A 78 -4.02 -1.11 -4.76
C THR A 78 -2.57 -1.55 -4.93
N HIS A 79 -2.26 -2.23 -6.03
CA HIS A 79 -0.94 -2.81 -6.29
C HIS A 79 0.12 -1.78 -6.66
N GLY A 80 1.40 -2.11 -6.41
CA GLY A 80 2.55 -1.34 -6.84
C GLY A 80 2.84 -1.42 -8.35
N GLY A 81 4.00 -0.91 -8.76
CA GLY A 81 4.45 -0.90 -10.15
C GLY A 81 4.38 0.46 -10.83
N GLY A 82 4.67 1.54 -10.11
CA GLY A 82 4.83 2.90 -10.69
C GLY A 82 3.60 3.41 -11.43
N PHE A 83 2.40 2.90 -11.13
CA PHE A 83 1.12 3.14 -11.82
C PHE A 83 1.07 2.64 -13.27
N ALA A 84 2.14 2.04 -13.80
CA ALA A 84 2.27 1.63 -15.20
C ALA A 84 2.39 0.13 -15.40
N VAL A 85 2.97 -0.58 -14.43
CA VAL A 85 3.18 -2.04 -14.44
C VAL A 85 2.55 -2.70 -13.22
N GLY A 86 2.77 -4.01 -13.02
CA GLY A 86 2.10 -4.77 -11.97
C GLY A 86 0.62 -5.02 -12.28
N SER A 87 -0.02 -5.86 -11.47
CA SER A 87 -1.41 -6.26 -11.65
C SER A 87 -2.01 -6.75 -10.33
N ALA A 88 -3.33 -6.93 -10.27
CA ALA A 88 -3.94 -7.62 -9.15
C ALA A 88 -3.44 -9.07 -9.03
N ASP A 89 -3.14 -9.73 -10.16
CA ASP A 89 -2.61 -11.09 -10.17
C ASP A 89 -1.24 -11.17 -9.52
N SER A 90 -0.33 -10.26 -9.83
CA SER A 90 1.02 -10.24 -9.26
C SER A 90 1.03 -9.91 -7.75
N HIS A 91 0.01 -9.21 -7.23
CA HIS A 91 -0.04 -8.78 -5.82
C HIS A 91 -1.08 -9.56 -4.97
N ARG A 92 -1.90 -10.45 -5.58
CA ARG A 92 -2.95 -11.18 -4.86
C ARG A 92 -2.44 -11.96 -3.64
N LYS A 93 -1.21 -12.49 -3.72
CA LYS A 93 -0.64 -13.27 -2.62
C LYS A 93 -0.30 -12.39 -1.43
N LEU A 94 0.39 -11.27 -1.63
CA LEU A 94 0.67 -10.30 -0.56
C LEU A 94 -0.64 -9.80 0.07
N ALA A 95 -1.60 -9.40 -0.75
CA ALA A 95 -2.92 -8.98 -0.27
C ALA A 95 -3.66 -10.10 0.46
N GLY A 96 -3.52 -11.37 0.02
CA GLY A 96 -4.07 -12.54 0.66
C GLY A 96 -3.46 -12.82 2.03
N HIS A 97 -2.13 -12.69 2.16
CA HIS A 97 -1.44 -12.78 3.45
C HIS A 97 -1.88 -11.67 4.40
N LEU A 98 -1.97 -10.43 3.91
CA LEU A 98 -2.46 -9.31 4.71
C LEU A 98 -3.91 -9.54 5.16
N ALA A 99 -4.80 -9.94 4.25
CA ALA A 99 -6.18 -10.26 4.57
C ALA A 99 -6.30 -11.34 5.65
N LYS A 100 -5.51 -12.41 5.53
CA LYS A 100 -5.44 -13.49 6.52
C LYS A 100 -4.95 -13.01 7.87
N ALA A 101 -3.86 -12.22 7.89
CA ALA A 101 -3.30 -11.67 9.12
C ALA A 101 -4.28 -10.75 9.87
N LEU A 102 -5.07 -9.97 9.14
CA LEU A 102 -6.07 -9.06 9.71
C LEU A 102 -7.44 -9.73 9.93
N ASN A 103 -7.60 -10.99 9.51
CA ASN A 103 -8.87 -11.73 9.57
C ASN A 103 -10.03 -11.01 8.86
N VAL A 104 -9.78 -10.49 7.64
CA VAL A 104 -10.72 -9.73 6.82
C VAL A 104 -10.68 -10.19 5.37
N THR A 105 -11.57 -9.70 4.52
CA THR A 105 -11.48 -9.85 3.06
C THR A 105 -10.58 -8.77 2.44
N ALA A 106 -9.79 -9.10 1.41
CA ALA A 106 -9.14 -8.07 0.59
C ALA A 106 -9.67 -8.10 -0.85
N VAL A 107 -9.79 -6.91 -1.45
CA VAL A 107 -10.20 -6.70 -2.84
C VAL A 107 -9.04 -6.01 -3.55
N VAL A 108 -8.30 -6.76 -4.36
CA VAL A 108 -7.15 -6.29 -5.12
C VAL A 108 -7.62 -5.75 -6.46
N LEU A 109 -7.41 -4.47 -6.72
CA LEU A 109 -7.95 -3.80 -7.90
C LEU A 109 -7.04 -3.97 -9.12
N HIS A 110 -7.61 -4.28 -10.28
CA HIS A 110 -7.02 -4.04 -11.59
C HIS A 110 -7.36 -2.59 -12.03
N TYR A 111 -6.79 -1.61 -11.35
CA TYR A 111 -7.02 -0.22 -11.71
C TYR A 111 -6.39 0.12 -13.06
N ARG A 112 -6.94 1.13 -13.76
CA ARG A 112 -6.41 1.62 -15.04
C ARG A 112 -4.98 2.11 -14.89
N ARG A 113 -4.08 1.64 -15.74
CA ARG A 113 -2.64 1.94 -15.68
C ARG A 113 -2.23 2.99 -16.71
N ALA A 114 -1.19 3.74 -16.39
CA ALA A 114 -0.45 4.58 -17.31
C ALA A 114 0.41 3.72 -18.27
N PRO A 115 0.82 4.23 -19.42
CA PRO A 115 0.51 5.55 -19.98
C PRO A 115 -0.86 5.64 -20.65
N GLU A 116 -1.58 4.52 -20.86
CA GLU A 116 -2.87 4.50 -21.57
C GLU A 116 -3.93 5.34 -20.81
N HIS A 117 -3.87 5.30 -19.50
CA HIS A 117 -4.74 6.05 -18.61
C HIS A 117 -3.90 6.80 -17.56
N PRO A 118 -3.45 8.03 -17.87
CA PRO A 118 -2.67 8.82 -16.92
C PRO A 118 -3.53 9.28 -15.74
N PHE A 119 -2.89 9.88 -14.73
CA PHE A 119 -3.56 10.54 -13.62
C PHE A 119 -4.71 11.46 -14.11
N PRO A 120 -5.88 11.43 -13.45
CA PRO A 120 -6.21 10.80 -12.16
C PRO A 120 -6.97 9.45 -12.26
N ALA A 121 -6.90 8.73 -13.39
CA ALA A 121 -7.69 7.54 -13.64
C ALA A 121 -7.59 6.48 -12.51
N GLN A 122 -6.42 6.30 -11.92
CA GLN A 122 -6.15 5.36 -10.84
C GLN A 122 -6.94 5.69 -9.57
N ILE A 123 -6.98 6.98 -9.23
CA ILE A 123 -7.72 7.47 -8.05
C ILE A 123 -9.23 7.32 -8.26
N GLU A 124 -9.71 7.61 -9.47
CA GLU A 124 -11.12 7.44 -9.81
C GLU A 124 -11.56 5.99 -9.62
N ASP A 125 -10.75 5.04 -10.07
CA ASP A 125 -11.02 3.60 -9.94
C ASP A 125 -11.01 3.16 -8.48
N ALA A 126 -10.02 3.57 -7.69
CA ALA A 126 -9.94 3.23 -6.27
C ALA A 126 -11.13 3.80 -5.47
N VAL A 127 -11.52 5.05 -5.75
CA VAL A 127 -12.69 5.69 -5.12
C VAL A 127 -13.99 5.03 -5.56
N ALA A 128 -14.12 4.64 -6.84
CA ALA A 128 -15.30 3.94 -7.35
C ALA A 128 -15.49 2.58 -6.66
N ALA A 129 -14.39 1.81 -6.51
CA ALA A 129 -14.41 0.54 -5.81
C ALA A 129 -14.80 0.71 -4.32
N TYR A 130 -14.24 1.71 -3.64
CA TYR A 130 -14.59 2.00 -2.25
C TYR A 130 -16.08 2.37 -2.09
N LYS A 131 -16.60 3.26 -2.95
CA LYS A 131 -18.03 3.63 -2.96
C LYS A 131 -18.92 2.42 -3.15
N ALA A 132 -18.57 1.50 -4.04
CA ALA A 132 -19.34 0.30 -4.28
C ALA A 132 -19.36 -0.63 -3.04
N LEU A 133 -18.33 -0.64 -2.18
CA LEU A 133 -18.40 -1.34 -0.89
C LEU A 133 -19.39 -0.66 0.06
N LEU A 134 -19.40 0.68 0.15
CA LEU A 134 -20.39 1.41 0.94
C LEU A 134 -21.82 1.12 0.46
N GLU A 135 -22.05 1.12 -0.86
CA GLU A 135 -23.34 0.79 -1.48
C GLU A 135 -23.78 -0.67 -1.22
N LYS A 136 -22.82 -1.59 -1.05
CA LYS A 136 -23.05 -2.97 -0.61
C LYS A 136 -23.36 -3.09 0.89
N GLY A 137 -23.34 -1.98 1.65
CA GLY A 137 -23.68 -1.93 3.07
C GLY A 137 -22.52 -2.10 4.03
N PHE A 138 -21.27 -2.05 3.55
CA PHE A 138 -20.13 -2.03 4.45
C PHE A 138 -20.08 -0.72 5.26
N ASP A 139 -19.81 -0.84 6.55
CA ASP A 139 -19.51 0.31 7.40
C ASP A 139 -18.10 0.84 7.06
N ALA A 140 -18.01 2.13 6.77
CA ALA A 140 -16.73 2.78 6.44
C ALA A 140 -15.65 2.55 7.51
N THR A 141 -16.02 2.52 8.78
CA THR A 141 -15.08 2.28 9.89
C THR A 141 -14.50 0.87 9.90
N LYS A 142 -15.10 -0.05 9.15
CA LYS A 142 -14.68 -1.44 8.95
C LYS A 142 -13.97 -1.66 7.61
N LEU A 143 -13.87 -0.62 6.79
CA LEU A 143 -13.12 -0.63 5.55
C LEU A 143 -11.70 -0.09 5.78
N SER A 144 -10.75 -0.61 5.04
CA SER A 144 -9.39 -0.08 4.98
C SER A 144 -8.97 0.12 3.52
N THR A 145 -8.09 1.06 3.26
CA THR A 145 -7.32 1.10 2.02
C THR A 145 -5.91 0.63 2.30
N ALA A 146 -5.34 -0.17 1.40
CA ALA A 146 -3.97 -0.64 1.52
C ALA A 146 -3.31 -0.69 0.15
N GLY A 147 -1.97 -0.67 0.13
CA GLY A 147 -1.20 -0.83 -1.09
C GLY A 147 0.28 -0.69 -0.87
N ASP A 148 1.04 -0.98 -1.91
CA ASP A 148 2.49 -0.96 -1.91
C ASP A 148 3.05 -0.02 -2.98
N SER A 149 4.17 0.64 -2.71
CA SER A 149 4.85 1.53 -3.68
C SER A 149 3.90 2.60 -4.25
N ALA A 150 3.71 2.66 -5.56
CA ALA A 150 2.69 3.49 -6.22
C ALA A 150 1.26 3.17 -5.74
N GLY A 151 0.97 1.90 -5.43
CA GLY A 151 -0.29 1.50 -4.82
C GLY A 151 -0.45 2.00 -3.39
N GLY A 152 0.64 2.12 -2.64
CA GLY A 152 0.67 2.77 -1.32
C GLY A 152 0.33 4.27 -1.41
N ASN A 153 0.87 4.95 -2.42
CA ASN A 153 0.43 6.30 -2.77
C ASN A 153 -1.08 6.32 -3.05
N LEU A 154 -1.55 5.42 -3.92
CA LEU A 154 -2.95 5.37 -4.33
C LEU A 154 -3.90 5.08 -3.15
N ALA A 155 -3.51 4.23 -2.21
CA ALA A 155 -4.27 3.97 -0.98
C ALA A 155 -4.44 5.24 -0.13
N ILE A 156 -3.38 6.06 -0.01
CA ILE A 156 -3.38 7.34 0.70
C ILE A 156 -4.16 8.41 -0.09
N ALA A 157 -3.83 8.58 -1.38
CA ALA A 157 -4.44 9.58 -2.25
C ALA A 157 -5.95 9.37 -2.43
N SER A 158 -6.41 8.11 -2.51
CA SER A 158 -7.83 7.81 -2.57
C SER A 158 -8.56 8.19 -1.27
N ALA A 159 -7.96 7.97 -0.09
CA ALA A 159 -8.54 8.41 1.18
C ALA A 159 -8.59 9.95 1.29
N LEU A 160 -7.57 10.66 0.79
CA LEU A 160 -7.58 12.12 0.66
C LEU A 160 -8.71 12.58 -0.29
N LYS A 161 -8.85 11.92 -1.44
CA LYS A 161 -9.93 12.21 -2.40
C LYS A 161 -11.31 11.93 -1.82
N MET A 162 -11.48 10.85 -1.03
CA MET A 162 -12.73 10.57 -0.31
C MET A 162 -13.06 11.70 0.68
N ARG A 163 -12.06 12.21 1.42
CA ARG A 163 -12.21 13.36 2.30
C ARG A 163 -12.72 14.59 1.54
N ASP A 164 -12.09 14.91 0.41
CA ASP A 164 -12.48 16.06 -0.42
C ASP A 164 -13.91 15.94 -0.97
N LEU A 165 -14.31 14.70 -1.27
CA LEU A 165 -15.68 14.37 -1.70
C LEU A 165 -16.68 14.26 -0.52
N ARG A 166 -16.23 14.43 0.73
CA ARG A 166 -17.04 14.26 1.95
C ARG A 166 -17.67 12.87 2.06
N LEU A 167 -17.03 11.85 1.53
CA LEU A 167 -17.42 10.46 1.75
C LEU A 167 -17.04 10.00 3.16
N PRO A 168 -17.74 9.01 3.74
CA PRO A 168 -17.27 8.35 4.94
C PRO A 168 -15.86 7.80 4.71
N LEU A 169 -14.91 8.14 5.60
CA LEU A 169 -13.51 7.74 5.46
C LEU A 169 -13.30 6.30 5.95
N PRO A 170 -12.31 5.58 5.40
CA PRO A 170 -11.95 4.25 5.88
C PRO A 170 -11.46 4.29 7.34
N GLY A 171 -11.65 3.19 8.05
CA GLY A 171 -11.20 3.03 9.44
C GLY A 171 -9.69 3.03 9.59
N SER A 172 -8.95 2.71 8.52
CA SER A 172 -7.48 2.75 8.51
C SER A 172 -6.90 2.77 7.10
N VAL A 173 -5.63 3.19 7.00
CA VAL A 173 -4.82 3.14 5.78
C VAL A 173 -3.51 2.40 6.07
N ILE A 174 -3.11 1.48 5.20
CA ILE A 174 -1.87 0.70 5.33
C ILE A 174 -1.06 0.88 4.04
N ALA A 175 0.16 1.35 4.15
CA ALA A 175 1.01 1.56 2.98
C ALA A 175 2.40 0.94 3.19
N PHE A 176 2.77 0.05 2.25
CA PHE A 176 4.06 -0.59 2.20
C PHE A 176 4.98 0.19 1.26
N SER A 177 6.10 0.70 1.76
CA SER A 177 7.09 1.39 0.93
C SER A 177 6.48 2.42 -0.04
N PRO A 178 5.57 3.31 0.39
CA PRO A 178 4.80 4.14 -0.53
C PRO A 178 5.68 5.14 -1.28
N TRP A 179 5.50 5.24 -2.60
CA TRP A 179 6.10 6.30 -3.40
C TRP A 179 5.21 7.56 -3.37
N LEU A 180 5.61 8.58 -2.63
CA LEU A 180 4.75 9.74 -2.33
C LEU A 180 5.22 11.04 -2.99
N ASP A 181 6.51 11.20 -3.26
CA ASP A 181 7.05 12.42 -3.85
C ASP A 181 7.32 12.29 -5.36
N MET A 182 6.33 12.68 -6.17
CA MET A 182 6.51 12.73 -7.63
C MET A 182 7.56 13.75 -8.10
N ALA A 183 8.00 14.66 -7.22
CA ALA A 183 9.06 15.61 -7.50
C ALA A 183 10.46 15.07 -7.12
N LEU A 184 10.55 13.85 -6.59
CA LEU A 184 11.79 13.11 -6.31
C LEU A 184 12.80 13.87 -5.45
N ARG A 185 12.33 14.49 -4.36
CA ARG A 185 13.14 15.31 -3.44
C ARG A 185 13.68 14.53 -2.23
N GLY A 186 13.27 13.29 -2.06
CA GLY A 186 13.61 12.44 -0.92
C GLY A 186 15.13 12.23 -0.79
N ALA A 187 15.70 12.43 0.40
CA ALA A 187 17.13 12.31 0.62
C ALA A 187 17.66 10.88 0.39
N THR A 188 16.87 9.87 0.76
CA THR A 188 17.24 8.47 0.59
C THR A 188 17.31 8.03 -0.86
N LEU A 189 16.72 8.79 -1.79
CA LEU A 189 16.89 8.55 -3.22
C LEU A 189 18.36 8.60 -3.66
N GLU A 190 19.18 9.38 -2.96
CA GLU A 190 20.62 9.46 -3.20
C GLU A 190 21.38 8.56 -2.21
N THR A 191 21.09 8.63 -0.91
CA THR A 191 21.89 7.92 0.10
C THR A 191 21.74 6.40 0.03
N ASN A 192 20.60 5.90 -0.44
CA ASN A 192 20.29 4.48 -0.57
C ASN A 192 20.38 3.97 -2.03
N SER A 193 20.90 4.80 -2.95
CA SER A 193 20.98 4.46 -4.38
C SER A 193 21.82 3.23 -4.70
N THR A 194 22.73 2.83 -3.80
CA THR A 194 23.56 1.64 -3.95
C THR A 194 23.05 0.43 -3.17
N THR A 195 22.10 0.61 -2.28
CA THR A 195 21.52 -0.46 -1.44
C THR A 195 20.18 -0.94 -1.95
N ASP A 196 19.38 -0.08 -2.58
CA ASP A 196 18.15 -0.46 -3.27
C ASP A 196 18.46 -1.15 -4.60
N ALA A 197 18.04 -2.38 -4.76
CA ALA A 197 18.35 -3.18 -5.95
C ALA A 197 17.41 -2.90 -7.15
N LEU A 198 16.31 -2.13 -6.96
CA LEU A 198 15.31 -1.88 -8.00
C LEU A 198 15.05 -0.39 -8.21
N VAL A 199 14.73 0.32 -7.12
CA VAL A 199 14.18 1.67 -7.22
C VAL A 199 15.32 2.69 -7.24
N GLY A 200 15.39 3.43 -8.34
CA GLY A 200 16.36 4.51 -8.50
C GLY A 200 15.72 5.69 -9.23
N ARG A 201 16.42 6.82 -9.27
CA ARG A 201 15.92 8.06 -9.88
C ARG A 201 15.40 7.85 -11.29
N GLY A 202 16.15 7.16 -12.15
CA GLY A 202 15.80 7.00 -13.57
C GLY A 202 14.48 6.26 -13.79
N ILE A 203 14.24 5.16 -13.07
CA ILE A 203 12.96 4.44 -13.17
C ILE A 203 11.80 5.27 -12.63
N LEU A 204 12.00 6.01 -11.54
CA LEU A 204 10.97 6.87 -10.97
C LEU A 204 10.62 8.02 -11.90
N GLU A 205 11.59 8.66 -12.55
CA GLU A 205 11.37 9.71 -13.55
C GLU A 205 10.56 9.19 -14.75
N ALA A 206 10.91 8.01 -15.27
CA ALA A 206 10.17 7.38 -16.36
C ALA A 206 8.72 7.05 -15.96
N MET A 207 8.52 6.45 -14.78
CA MET A 207 7.19 6.10 -14.26
C MET A 207 6.35 7.36 -13.96
N ALA A 208 6.96 8.39 -13.35
CA ALA A 208 6.30 9.68 -13.11
C ALA A 208 5.84 10.33 -14.42
N GLY A 209 6.68 10.32 -15.45
CA GLY A 209 6.33 10.83 -16.78
C GLY A 209 5.12 10.14 -17.38
N MET A 210 5.05 8.80 -17.29
CA MET A 210 3.88 8.04 -17.74
C MET A 210 2.64 8.34 -16.90
N PHE A 211 2.77 8.36 -15.57
CA PHE A 211 1.66 8.56 -14.65
C PHE A 211 1.05 9.96 -14.75
N LEU A 212 1.88 11.00 -14.69
CA LEU A 212 1.43 12.39 -14.70
C LEU A 212 0.91 12.81 -16.09
N GLY A 213 1.47 12.23 -17.15
CA GLY A 213 1.18 12.68 -18.52
C GLY A 213 1.61 14.14 -18.73
N SER A 214 1.15 14.75 -19.84
CA SER A 214 1.57 16.11 -20.21
C SER A 214 0.83 17.24 -19.49
N LYS A 215 -0.23 16.94 -18.72
CA LYS A 215 -1.13 17.94 -18.15
C LYS A 215 -1.00 18.10 -16.63
N THR A 216 -0.41 17.15 -15.95
CA THR A 216 -0.31 17.14 -14.49
C THR A 216 1.07 17.56 -14.04
N VAL A 217 1.14 18.38 -13.01
CA VAL A 217 2.42 18.79 -12.40
C VAL A 217 2.83 17.82 -11.29
N PRO A 218 4.13 17.60 -11.06
CA PRO A 218 4.63 16.68 -10.03
C PRO A 218 4.20 17.03 -8.60
N ARG A 219 3.72 18.22 -8.37
CA ARG A 219 3.25 18.71 -7.05
C ARG A 219 1.73 18.76 -6.93
N ASP A 220 0.98 18.16 -7.86
CA ASP A 220 -0.46 18.00 -7.69
C ASP A 220 -0.74 17.22 -6.39
N PRO A 221 -1.57 17.75 -5.46
CA PRO A 221 -1.73 17.15 -4.12
C PRO A 221 -2.28 15.73 -4.11
N LEU A 222 -2.99 15.31 -5.15
CA LEU A 222 -3.48 13.93 -5.25
C LEU A 222 -2.50 13.00 -5.97
N ALA A 223 -1.61 13.52 -6.83
CA ALA A 223 -0.50 12.75 -7.38
C ALA A 223 0.65 12.65 -6.37
N ASN A 224 0.87 13.71 -5.59
CA ASN A 224 1.91 13.83 -4.57
C ASN A 224 1.27 14.09 -3.19
N PRO A 225 0.90 13.04 -2.45
CA PRO A 225 0.25 13.16 -1.15
C PRO A 225 1.01 14.00 -0.12
N LEU A 226 2.34 14.13 -0.25
CA LEU A 226 3.14 14.95 0.66
C LEU A 226 2.79 16.44 0.58
N GLU A 227 2.14 16.92 -0.49
CA GLU A 227 1.67 18.29 -0.61
C GLU A 227 0.34 18.55 0.12
N ASN A 228 -0.36 17.48 0.59
CA ASN A 228 -1.63 17.61 1.29
C ASN A 228 -1.49 17.96 2.77
N ASP A 229 -2.61 18.36 3.37
CA ASP A 229 -2.80 18.33 4.82
C ASP A 229 -3.48 17.02 5.23
N PHE A 230 -3.18 16.56 6.46
CA PHE A 230 -3.63 15.29 6.98
C PHE A 230 -4.58 15.41 8.19
N LYS A 231 -5.10 16.61 8.49
CA LYS A 231 -6.08 16.78 9.57
C LYS A 231 -7.30 15.90 9.33
N GLY A 232 -7.68 15.11 10.34
CA GLY A 232 -8.81 14.19 10.26
C GLY A 232 -8.59 12.99 9.34
N PHE A 233 -7.36 12.74 8.87
CA PHE A 233 -7.02 11.56 8.11
C PHE A 233 -7.15 10.29 8.98
N PRO A 234 -7.54 9.15 8.41
CA PRO A 234 -7.65 7.88 9.14
C PRO A 234 -6.33 7.46 9.81
N PRO A 235 -6.39 6.59 10.83
CA PRO A 235 -5.20 5.93 11.35
C PRO A 235 -4.35 5.34 10.22
N LEU A 236 -3.03 5.57 10.28
CA LEU A 236 -2.10 5.29 9.19
C LEU A 236 -0.96 4.38 9.67
N TYR A 237 -0.78 3.26 9.00
CA TYR A 237 0.40 2.41 9.15
C TYR A 237 1.29 2.53 7.92
N LEU A 238 2.54 2.88 8.14
CA LEU A 238 3.58 2.96 7.12
C LEU A 238 4.64 1.89 7.41
N ASN A 239 5.03 1.16 6.39
CA ASN A 239 6.15 0.24 6.43
C ASN A 239 7.17 0.62 5.37
N ALA A 240 8.45 0.46 5.67
CA ALA A 240 9.54 0.67 4.72
C ALA A 240 10.72 -0.27 4.99
N GLY A 241 11.44 -0.63 3.95
CA GLY A 241 12.75 -1.25 4.05
C GLY A 241 13.83 -0.22 4.39
N GLY A 242 14.81 -0.62 5.21
CA GLY A 242 15.91 0.28 5.57
C GLY A 242 16.86 0.59 4.43
N ASP A 243 16.92 -0.30 3.42
CA ASP A 243 17.83 -0.19 2.27
C ASP A 243 17.18 0.49 1.04
N GLU A 244 15.86 0.78 1.12
CA GLU A 244 15.14 1.33 -0.04
C GLU A 244 15.32 2.83 -0.23
N THR A 245 15.26 3.29 -1.47
CA THR A 245 15.38 4.71 -1.84
C THR A 245 14.17 5.54 -1.48
N LEU A 246 12.99 4.95 -1.29
CA LEU A 246 11.74 5.63 -0.93
C LEU A 246 11.51 5.76 0.60
N LEU A 247 12.49 5.37 1.43
CA LEU A 247 12.37 5.45 2.89
C LEU A 247 12.01 6.87 3.36
N SER A 248 12.65 7.90 2.81
CA SER A 248 12.38 9.29 3.20
C SER A 248 10.96 9.78 2.89
N ASP A 249 10.27 9.17 1.92
CA ASP A 249 8.85 9.47 1.64
C ASP A 249 7.98 9.05 2.83
N SER A 250 8.21 7.82 3.34
CA SER A 250 7.51 7.29 4.51
C SER A 250 7.84 8.09 5.78
N GLU A 251 9.11 8.45 6.00
CA GLU A 251 9.53 9.26 7.14
C GLU A 251 8.89 10.65 7.12
N THR A 252 8.89 11.30 5.95
CA THR A 252 8.30 12.63 5.75
C THR A 252 6.79 12.60 6.01
N LEU A 253 6.09 11.61 5.45
CA LEU A 253 4.65 11.47 5.67
C LEU A 253 4.35 11.19 7.15
N HIS A 254 5.07 10.27 7.78
CA HIS A 254 4.89 9.96 9.20
C HIS A 254 5.03 11.21 10.07
N ALA A 255 6.11 11.97 9.89
CA ALA A 255 6.35 13.20 10.63
C ALA A 255 5.24 14.23 10.42
N LYS A 256 4.83 14.44 9.17
CA LYS A 256 3.77 15.38 8.80
C LYS A 256 2.40 14.99 9.36
N ALA A 257 2.00 13.74 9.20
CA ALA A 257 0.73 13.22 9.69
C ALA A 257 0.66 13.27 11.23
N LYS A 258 1.73 12.88 11.90
CA LYS A 258 1.86 12.94 13.36
C LYS A 258 1.75 14.36 13.91
N ALA A 259 2.41 15.32 13.27
CA ALA A 259 2.32 16.73 13.63
C ALA A 259 0.90 17.31 13.48
N GLN A 260 0.08 16.70 12.66
CA GLN A 260 -1.33 17.10 12.43
C GLN A 260 -2.33 16.25 13.22
N GLY A 261 -1.86 15.45 14.17
CA GLY A 261 -2.70 14.69 15.10
C GLY A 261 -3.24 13.38 14.58
N VAL A 262 -2.72 12.87 13.43
CA VAL A 262 -3.07 11.55 12.92
C VAL A 262 -2.42 10.48 13.78
N LYS A 263 -3.16 9.43 14.10
CA LYS A 263 -2.59 8.22 14.70
C LYS A 263 -1.79 7.48 13.64
N THR A 264 -0.48 7.63 13.65
CA THR A 264 0.40 7.03 12.66
C THR A 264 1.50 6.18 13.28
N VAL A 265 1.81 5.07 12.64
CA VAL A 265 2.93 4.18 12.92
C VAL A 265 3.84 4.15 11.70
N LEU A 266 5.14 4.20 11.91
CA LEU A 266 6.16 3.91 10.91
C LEU A 266 7.00 2.74 11.39
N SER A 267 7.03 1.66 10.61
CA SER A 267 7.88 0.49 10.80
C SER A 267 8.96 0.49 9.74
N VAL A 268 10.22 0.70 10.13
CA VAL A 268 11.38 0.59 9.25
C VAL A 268 12.17 -0.64 9.63
N VAL A 269 12.34 -1.57 8.68
CA VAL A 269 13.07 -2.82 8.94
C VAL A 269 14.46 -2.75 8.28
N PRO A 270 15.55 -2.68 9.08
CA PRO A 270 16.90 -2.53 8.55
C PRO A 270 17.30 -3.68 7.61
N GLY A 271 18.01 -3.35 6.53
CA GLY A 271 18.52 -4.32 5.56
C GLY A 271 17.47 -4.85 4.58
N MET A 272 16.20 -4.42 4.71
CA MET A 272 15.14 -4.85 3.80
C MET A 272 15.06 -3.97 2.55
N GLN A 273 14.73 -4.63 1.44
CA GLN A 273 14.49 -3.99 0.15
C GLN A 273 13.08 -3.39 0.08
N HIS A 274 12.85 -2.58 -0.94
CA HIS A 274 11.55 -2.00 -1.29
C HIS A 274 10.43 -3.07 -1.30
N VAL A 275 9.32 -2.81 -0.60
CA VAL A 275 8.17 -3.72 -0.48
C VAL A 275 8.57 -5.13 0.01
N PHE A 276 9.47 -5.25 0.99
CA PHE A 276 9.88 -6.56 1.51
C PHE A 276 8.73 -7.44 2.05
N PRO A 277 7.55 -6.92 2.46
CA PRO A 277 6.41 -7.78 2.78
C PRO A 277 5.93 -8.65 1.61
N ALA A 278 6.36 -8.37 0.37
CA ALA A 278 6.17 -9.29 -0.76
C ALA A 278 6.80 -10.68 -0.54
N LEU A 279 7.68 -10.84 0.45
CA LEU A 279 8.26 -12.13 0.86
C LEU A 279 7.36 -12.92 1.84
N SER A 280 6.10 -12.55 2.01
CA SER A 280 5.18 -13.19 2.95
C SER A 280 5.08 -14.70 2.73
N GLY A 281 5.15 -15.46 3.83
CA GLY A 281 5.22 -16.92 3.84
C GLY A 281 6.60 -17.47 3.50
N ARG A 282 7.57 -16.65 3.07
CA ARG A 282 8.93 -17.03 2.68
C ARG A 282 9.98 -16.54 3.68
N ALA A 283 9.92 -15.28 4.07
CA ALA A 283 10.91 -14.65 4.94
C ALA A 283 10.30 -14.23 6.28
N PRO A 284 10.98 -14.52 7.40
CA PRO A 284 10.46 -14.19 8.73
C PRO A 284 10.24 -12.68 8.91
N GLU A 285 11.04 -11.82 8.31
CA GLU A 285 10.88 -10.37 8.41
C GLU A 285 9.53 -9.90 7.83
N ALA A 286 9.08 -10.52 6.73
CA ALA A 286 7.80 -10.20 6.12
C ALA A 286 6.63 -10.70 7.00
N ASP A 287 6.73 -11.92 7.53
CA ASP A 287 5.69 -12.50 8.37
C ASP A 287 5.58 -11.76 9.72
N GLU A 288 6.71 -11.39 10.32
CA GLU A 288 6.76 -10.56 11.53
C GLU A 288 6.14 -9.17 11.28
N GLU A 289 6.39 -8.58 10.11
CA GLU A 289 5.79 -7.29 9.78
C GLU A 289 4.27 -7.39 9.65
N LEU A 290 3.76 -8.41 8.98
CA LEU A 290 2.32 -8.65 8.94
C LEU A 290 1.73 -8.87 10.34
N GLY A 291 2.46 -9.53 11.23
CA GLY A 291 2.09 -9.68 12.65
C GLY A 291 2.01 -8.33 13.38
N ARG A 292 2.97 -7.43 13.14
CA ARG A 292 2.95 -6.06 13.70
C ARG A 292 1.75 -5.25 13.19
N ILE A 293 1.44 -5.36 11.89
CA ILE A 293 0.27 -4.71 11.28
C ILE A 293 -1.02 -5.26 11.89
N ALA A 294 -1.12 -6.59 12.08
CA ALA A 294 -2.29 -7.22 12.68
C ALA A 294 -2.53 -6.72 14.11
N ALA A 295 -1.49 -6.70 14.94
CA ALA A 295 -1.58 -6.18 16.32
C ALA A 295 -2.00 -4.70 16.36
N TRP A 296 -1.45 -3.88 15.46
CA TRP A 296 -1.87 -2.48 15.33
C TRP A 296 -3.34 -2.36 14.89
N TYR A 297 -3.75 -3.12 13.88
CA TYR A 297 -5.11 -3.10 13.36
C TYR A 297 -6.14 -3.51 14.43
N GLU A 298 -5.86 -4.55 15.19
CA GLU A 298 -6.68 -4.99 16.33
C GLU A 298 -6.81 -3.88 17.37
N SER A 299 -5.73 -3.15 17.69
CA SER A 299 -5.76 -2.04 18.65
C SER A 299 -6.73 -0.92 18.26
N LEU A 300 -7.00 -0.73 16.97
CA LEU A 300 -7.99 0.23 16.47
C LEU A 300 -9.42 -0.25 16.73
N CYS A 301 -9.64 -1.56 16.63
CA CYS A 301 -10.97 -2.16 16.78
C CYS A 301 -11.45 -2.21 18.23
N PHE A 302 -10.54 -2.48 19.17
CA PHE A 302 -10.86 -2.67 20.60
C PHE A 302 -10.66 -1.42 21.47
N GLY A 303 -10.02 -0.38 20.95
CA GLY A 303 -9.80 0.87 21.67
C GLY A 303 -11.06 1.66 22.05
N HIS A 304 -12.23 1.31 21.51
CA HIS A 304 -13.51 1.96 21.82
C HIS A 304 -14.25 1.31 22.99
N THR A 305 -13.99 0.05 23.32
CA THR A 305 -14.71 -0.68 24.39
C THR A 305 -14.23 -0.31 25.79
N HIS A 306 -12.99 0.13 25.98
CA HIS A 306 -12.47 0.51 27.31
C HIS A 306 -12.84 1.94 27.75
N ARG A 307 -13.36 2.79 26.88
CA ARG A 307 -13.77 4.16 27.25
C ARG A 307 -15.20 4.25 27.82
N GLN A 308 -16.07 3.27 27.57
CA GLN A 308 -17.45 3.27 28.07
C GLN A 308 -17.62 2.66 29.47
N LEU A 309 -16.59 2.00 30.04
CA LEU A 309 -16.69 1.35 31.34
C LEU A 309 -16.14 2.20 32.53
N ARG A 310 -15.80 3.47 32.31
CA ARG A 310 -15.31 4.36 33.38
C ARG A 310 -16.24 5.53 33.70
N CYS A 311 -17.53 5.41 33.48
CA CYS A 311 -18.51 6.38 33.97
C CYS A 311 -19.63 5.66 34.71
N GLY A 312 -19.52 5.53 36.03
CA GLY A 312 -20.64 5.07 36.85
C GLY A 312 -20.27 4.33 38.13
N THR A 313 -19.56 4.96 39.06
CA THR A 313 -19.73 4.66 40.46
C THR A 313 -19.61 5.95 41.26
N ASN A 314 -20.77 6.54 41.49
CA ASN A 314 -20.91 7.56 42.54
C ASN A 314 -21.18 6.81 43.84
N PRO A 315 -20.41 6.94 44.93
CA PRO A 315 -20.79 6.40 46.21
C PRO A 315 -21.74 7.40 46.86
N THR A 316 -23.00 7.02 46.99
CA THR A 316 -23.95 7.67 47.90
C THR A 316 -23.47 7.52 49.30
N ARG A 317 -23.24 8.66 49.98
CA ARG A 317 -23.11 8.77 51.45
C ARG A 317 -24.47 8.54 52.09
N SER A 318 -24.50 7.74 53.09
CA SER A 318 -25.37 7.82 54.23
C SER A 318 -24.55 7.70 55.52
#